data_cc2de337541aecb30aceb097152e7461
#
_entry.id   cc2de337541aecb30aceb097152e7461
#
_cell.length_a   1.000
_cell.length_b   1.000
_cell.length_c   1.000
_cell.angle_alpha   90.00
_cell.angle_beta   90.00
_cell.angle_gamma   90.00
#
_symmetry.space_group_name_H-M   'P 1'
#
loop_
_entity.id
_entity.type
_entity.pdbx_description
1 polymer ?
#
loop_
_entity_poly.entity_id
_entity_poly.type
_entity_poly.pdbx_seq_one_letter_code
_entity_poly.pdbx_strand_id
1 'polypeptide(L)'
;MKASDLMSVDIIAATENVSAIEVATRIVLGAINGMPVISKDDGKLLGVVTTIDILRAIRSGGDLTTIVAREIMSPGPFSVKEDTDVNEIIDLMDKNGIIMLPVVENDGRLVGVCSRSDVLKEILNERFVTIGMTRQ
;
A
#
# COMPACT_ATOMS: atom_id res chain seq x y z
N MET A 1 -2.26 18.67 7.16
CA MET A 1 -2.57 17.64 6.15
C MET A 1 -3.02 16.36 6.81
N LYS A 2 -3.99 15.71 6.23
CA LYS A 2 -4.56 14.44 6.68
C LYS A 2 -4.31 13.37 5.63
N ALA A 3 -4.50 12.11 6.02
CA ALA A 3 -4.37 10.98 5.10
C ALA A 3 -5.20 11.17 3.83
N SER A 4 -6.42 11.69 3.96
CA SER A 4 -7.30 11.96 2.81
C SER A 4 -6.70 12.95 1.81
N ASP A 5 -5.83 13.85 2.24
CA ASP A 5 -5.16 14.82 1.36
C ASP A 5 -3.99 14.19 0.60
N LEU A 6 -3.44 13.09 1.14
CA LEU A 6 -2.20 12.48 0.68
C LEU A 6 -2.42 11.18 -0.07
N MET A 7 -3.48 10.44 0.27
CA MET A 7 -3.70 9.09 -0.22
C MET A 7 -4.04 9.05 -1.70
N SER A 8 -3.62 7.96 -2.35
CA SER A 8 -4.12 7.57 -3.65
C SER A 8 -5.39 6.74 -3.46
N VAL A 9 -6.43 7.05 -4.23
CA VAL A 9 -7.68 6.29 -4.24
C VAL A 9 -7.75 5.32 -5.41
N ASP A 10 -6.84 5.47 -6.35
CA ASP A 10 -6.69 4.56 -7.48
C ASP A 10 -5.78 3.41 -7.05
N ILE A 11 -6.37 2.46 -6.33
CA ILE A 11 -5.63 1.45 -5.57
C ILE A 11 -5.45 0.19 -6.39
N ILE A 12 -4.22 -0.33 -6.40
CA ILE A 12 -3.94 -1.69 -6.86
C ILE A 12 -3.96 -2.57 -5.61
N ALA A 13 -4.95 -3.43 -5.50
CA ALA A 13 -5.13 -4.35 -4.38
C ALA A 13 -5.45 -5.75 -4.89
N ALA A 14 -5.09 -6.75 -4.10
CA ALA A 14 -5.44 -8.14 -4.37
C ALA A 14 -6.54 -8.58 -3.41
N THR A 15 -7.41 -9.47 -3.86
CA THR A 15 -8.25 -10.23 -2.95
C THR A 15 -7.47 -11.46 -2.45
N GLU A 16 -7.94 -12.09 -1.39
CA GLU A 16 -7.19 -13.12 -0.65
C GLU A 16 -6.78 -14.35 -1.46
N ASN A 17 -7.52 -14.66 -2.53
CA ASN A 17 -7.29 -15.86 -3.34
C ASN A 17 -6.57 -15.62 -4.67
N VAL A 18 -6.11 -14.39 -4.89
CA VAL A 18 -5.30 -14.07 -6.07
C VAL A 18 -3.96 -14.77 -5.96
N SER A 19 -3.48 -15.35 -7.05
CA SER A 19 -2.21 -16.09 -7.05
C SER A 19 -1.01 -15.15 -6.81
N ALA A 20 0.02 -15.69 -6.20
CA ALA A 20 1.24 -14.94 -5.94
C ALA A 20 1.91 -14.45 -7.22
N ILE A 21 1.81 -15.23 -8.32
CA ILE A 21 2.37 -14.80 -9.61
C ILE A 21 1.63 -13.58 -10.16
N GLU A 22 0.32 -13.50 -9.99
CA GLU A 22 -0.45 -12.33 -10.41
C GLU A 22 -0.09 -11.11 -9.57
N VAL A 23 0.05 -11.28 -8.25
CA VAL A 23 0.51 -10.20 -7.36
C VAL A 23 1.89 -9.71 -7.78
N ALA A 24 2.83 -10.62 -8.00
CA ALA A 24 4.19 -10.29 -8.42
C ALA A 24 4.19 -9.54 -9.75
N THR A 25 3.39 -9.96 -10.70
CA THR A 25 3.27 -9.32 -12.01
C THR A 25 2.77 -7.89 -11.88
N ARG A 26 1.75 -7.68 -11.05
CA ARG A 26 1.21 -6.34 -10.78
C ARG A 26 2.22 -5.42 -10.12
N ILE A 27 3.00 -5.95 -9.19
CA ILE A 27 4.07 -5.19 -8.53
C ILE A 27 5.11 -4.74 -9.55
N VAL A 28 5.56 -5.64 -10.40
CA VAL A 28 6.59 -5.33 -11.41
C VAL A 28 6.06 -4.34 -12.45
N LEU A 29 4.87 -4.61 -13.01
CA LEU A 29 4.29 -3.74 -14.05
C LEU A 29 3.87 -2.39 -13.51
N GLY A 30 3.41 -2.33 -12.26
CA GLY A 30 3.01 -1.09 -11.62
C GLY A 30 4.15 -0.29 -11.01
N ALA A 31 5.38 -0.83 -11.02
CA ALA A 31 6.54 -0.23 -10.36
C ALA A 31 6.25 0.16 -8.90
N ILE A 32 5.58 -0.73 -8.19
CA ILE A 32 5.22 -0.55 -6.78
C ILE A 32 5.97 -1.54 -5.90
N ASN A 33 6.02 -1.29 -4.60
CA ASN A 33 6.76 -2.14 -3.65
C ASN A 33 5.89 -3.22 -2.99
N GLY A 34 4.59 -3.10 -3.13
CA GLY A 34 3.65 -4.02 -2.52
C GLY A 34 2.22 -3.57 -2.75
N MET A 35 1.28 -4.35 -2.27
CA MET A 35 -0.13 -4.00 -2.38
C MET A 35 -0.93 -4.54 -1.20
N PRO A 36 -2.03 -3.87 -0.86
CA PRO A 36 -2.96 -4.39 0.14
C PRO A 36 -3.66 -5.65 -0.35
N VAL A 37 -4.00 -6.52 0.60
CA VAL A 37 -4.88 -7.66 0.37
C VAL A 37 -6.19 -7.38 1.10
N ILE A 38 -7.29 -7.46 0.39
CA ILE A 38 -8.61 -7.17 0.92
C ILE A 38 -9.53 -8.38 0.80
N SER A 39 -10.54 -8.43 1.66
CA SER A 39 -11.57 -9.45 1.58
C SER A 39 -12.41 -9.26 0.33
N LYS A 40 -12.59 -10.32 -0.43
CA LYS A 40 -13.46 -10.34 -1.60
C LYS A 40 -14.91 -9.99 -1.23
N ASP A 41 -15.35 -10.36 -0.03
CA ASP A 41 -16.75 -10.22 0.37
C ASP A 41 -17.10 -8.78 0.79
N ASP A 42 -16.26 -8.12 1.55
CA ASP A 42 -16.60 -6.82 2.15
C ASP A 42 -15.54 -5.73 1.95
N GLY A 43 -14.44 -6.03 1.29
CA GLY A 43 -13.38 -5.05 1.02
C GLY A 43 -12.54 -4.65 2.22
N LYS A 44 -12.67 -5.37 3.33
CA LYS A 44 -11.86 -5.08 4.52
C LYS A 44 -10.40 -5.48 4.32
N LEU A 45 -9.52 -4.67 4.87
CA LEU A 45 -8.08 -4.92 4.81
C LEU A 45 -7.73 -6.18 5.61
N LEU A 46 -7.08 -7.12 4.97
CA LEU A 46 -6.64 -8.38 5.57
C LEU A 46 -5.14 -8.41 5.81
N GLY A 47 -4.37 -7.84 4.91
CA GLY A 47 -2.92 -7.89 4.98
C GLY A 47 -2.28 -7.01 3.92
N VAL A 48 -0.95 -7.12 3.82
CA VAL A 48 -0.15 -6.48 2.78
C VAL A 48 0.84 -7.49 2.25
N VAL A 49 0.98 -7.57 0.93
CA VAL A 49 2.03 -8.36 0.27
C VAL A 49 3.06 -7.40 -0.29
N THR A 50 4.31 -7.61 0.06
CA THR A 50 5.44 -6.82 -0.44
C THR A 50 6.36 -7.67 -1.30
N THR A 51 7.30 -7.02 -1.99
CA THR A 51 8.30 -7.73 -2.79
C THR A 51 9.06 -8.78 -1.99
N ILE A 52 9.40 -8.48 -0.75
CA ILE A 52 10.15 -9.44 0.09
C ILE A 52 9.32 -10.68 0.42
N ASP A 53 8.01 -10.54 0.58
CA ASP A 53 7.13 -11.69 0.83
C ASP A 53 7.17 -12.68 -0.33
N ILE A 54 7.18 -12.16 -1.55
CA ILE A 54 7.26 -12.97 -2.77
C ILE A 54 8.64 -13.62 -2.89
N LEU A 55 9.70 -12.85 -2.63
CA LEU A 55 11.06 -13.39 -2.67
C LEU A 55 11.27 -14.50 -1.64
N ARG A 56 10.69 -14.36 -0.45
CA ARG A 56 10.73 -15.42 0.56
C ARG A 56 10.02 -16.69 0.10
N ALA A 57 8.87 -16.55 -0.56
CA ALA A 57 8.15 -17.68 -1.12
C ALA A 57 8.98 -18.41 -2.16
N ILE A 58 9.65 -17.68 -3.05
CA ILE A 58 10.56 -18.25 -4.05
C ILE A 58 11.71 -19.00 -3.39
N ARG A 59 12.35 -18.37 -2.39
CA ARG A 59 13.47 -18.99 -1.67
C ARG A 59 13.07 -20.28 -0.98
N SER A 60 11.84 -20.37 -0.51
CA SER A 60 11.30 -21.57 0.13
C SER A 60 10.91 -22.67 -0.86
N GLY A 61 11.09 -22.43 -2.16
CA GLY A 61 10.75 -23.41 -3.19
C GLY A 61 9.26 -23.44 -3.54
N GLY A 62 8.50 -22.44 -3.17
CA GLY A 62 7.08 -22.37 -3.47
C GLY A 62 6.79 -22.11 -4.93
N ASP A 63 5.65 -22.60 -5.38
CA ASP A 63 5.15 -22.37 -6.74
C ASP A 63 4.20 -21.16 -6.71
N LEU A 64 4.63 -20.05 -7.28
CA LEU A 64 3.88 -18.80 -7.28
C LEU A 64 2.55 -18.90 -8.04
N THR A 65 2.40 -19.89 -8.92
CA THR A 65 1.15 -20.09 -9.67
C THR A 65 0.05 -20.72 -8.82
N THR A 66 0.42 -21.41 -7.74
CA THR A 66 -0.53 -22.09 -6.85
C THR A 66 -0.67 -21.44 -5.49
N ILE A 67 0.37 -20.75 -5.01
CA ILE A 67 0.32 -19.99 -3.76
C ILE A 67 -0.58 -18.76 -3.96
N VAL A 68 -1.43 -18.48 -2.98
CA VAL A 68 -2.33 -17.32 -3.03
C VAL A 68 -1.88 -16.21 -2.06
N ALA A 69 -2.40 -15.02 -2.28
CA ALA A 69 -2.04 -13.82 -1.52
C ALA A 69 -2.18 -14.03 -0.01
N ARG A 70 -3.24 -14.67 0.44
CA ARG A 70 -3.48 -14.95 1.86
C ARG A 70 -2.31 -15.70 2.50
N GLU A 71 -1.69 -16.61 1.76
CA GLU A 71 -0.64 -17.47 2.30
C GLU A 71 0.69 -16.75 2.51
N ILE A 72 0.91 -15.66 1.77
CA ILE A 72 2.20 -14.95 1.80
C ILE A 72 2.10 -13.54 2.38
N MET A 73 0.91 -13.01 2.59
CA MET A 73 0.72 -11.66 3.14
C MET A 73 1.18 -11.59 4.60
N SER A 74 1.57 -10.39 5.01
CA SER A 74 1.72 -10.04 6.41
C SER A 74 0.34 -9.66 6.95
N PRO A 75 -0.23 -10.42 7.91
CA PRO A 75 -1.56 -10.13 8.44
C PRO A 75 -1.53 -8.97 9.42
N GLY A 76 -2.68 -8.32 9.61
CA GLY A 76 -2.84 -7.25 10.58
C GLY A 76 -1.91 -6.07 10.36
N PRO A 77 -1.84 -5.52 9.14
CA PRO A 77 -0.90 -4.44 8.83
C PRO A 77 -1.27 -3.17 9.59
N PHE A 78 -0.26 -2.30 9.78
CA PHE A 78 -0.54 -0.94 10.21
C PHE A 78 -1.45 -0.27 9.18
N SER A 79 -2.40 0.51 9.67
CA SER A 79 -3.30 1.30 8.83
C SER A 79 -3.67 2.58 9.54
N VAL A 80 -4.16 3.53 8.78
CA VAL A 80 -4.63 4.82 9.32
C VAL A 80 -6.02 5.11 8.79
N LYS A 81 -6.65 6.13 9.37
CA LYS A 81 -7.95 6.63 8.93
C LYS A 81 -7.75 7.84 8.03
N GLU A 82 -8.81 8.23 7.33
CA GLU A 82 -8.78 9.38 6.43
C GLU A 82 -8.41 10.69 7.13
N ASP A 83 -8.77 10.83 8.40
CA ASP A 83 -8.49 12.02 9.19
C ASP A 83 -7.17 11.98 9.98
N THR A 84 -6.39 10.93 9.83
CA THR A 84 -5.10 10.80 10.50
C THR A 84 -4.15 11.91 10.02
N ASP A 85 -3.49 12.59 10.97
CA ASP A 85 -2.57 13.67 10.66
C ASP A 85 -1.30 13.17 10.00
N VAL A 86 -0.73 13.99 9.11
CA VAL A 86 0.49 13.64 8.37
C VAL A 86 1.67 13.33 9.27
N ASN A 87 1.80 14.01 10.41
CA ASN A 87 2.89 13.74 11.34
C ASN A 87 2.81 12.35 11.96
N GLU A 88 1.59 11.88 12.23
CA GLU A 88 1.38 10.51 12.71
C GLU A 88 1.71 9.50 11.62
N ILE A 89 1.35 9.79 10.39
CA ILE A 89 1.69 8.95 9.23
C ILE A 89 3.21 8.81 9.09
N ILE A 90 3.92 9.93 9.13
CA ILE A 90 5.39 9.94 9.02
C ILE A 90 6.02 9.16 10.19
N ASP A 91 5.50 9.35 11.39
CA ASP A 91 5.98 8.66 12.58
C ASP A 91 5.83 7.14 12.46
N LEU A 92 4.68 6.66 12.00
CA LEU A 92 4.45 5.24 11.75
C LEU A 92 5.41 4.68 10.70
N MET A 93 5.61 5.42 9.62
CA MET A 93 6.54 5.02 8.56
C MET A 93 7.97 4.92 9.06
N ASP A 94 8.38 5.89 9.85
CA ASP A 94 9.75 5.96 10.39
C ASP A 94 10.02 4.84 11.39
N LYS A 95 9.14 4.69 12.39
CA LYS A 95 9.35 3.70 13.47
C LYS A 95 9.26 2.27 12.99
N ASN A 96 8.47 1.99 11.99
CA ASN A 96 8.17 0.61 11.56
C ASN A 96 8.73 0.26 10.19
N GLY A 97 9.49 1.16 9.56
CA GLY A 97 10.06 0.92 8.23
C GLY A 97 9.01 0.74 7.13
N ILE A 98 7.86 1.38 7.27
CA ILE A 98 6.75 1.22 6.34
C ILE A 98 6.95 2.15 5.14
N ILE A 99 6.80 1.60 3.93
CA ILE A 99 6.89 2.36 2.68
C ILE A 99 5.50 2.79 2.21
N MET A 100 4.52 1.95 2.45
CA MET A 100 3.14 2.13 2.00
C MET A 100 2.19 1.83 3.15
N LEU A 101 1.29 2.75 3.43
CA LEU A 101 0.37 2.67 4.56
C LEU A 101 -1.08 2.65 4.05
N PRO A 102 -1.81 1.57 4.29
CA PRO A 102 -3.23 1.53 3.93
C PRO A 102 -4.05 2.51 4.74
N VAL A 103 -5.04 3.11 4.08
CA VAL A 103 -6.03 3.99 4.69
C VAL A 103 -7.37 3.26 4.69
N VAL A 104 -7.99 3.15 5.85
CA VAL A 104 -9.23 2.39 6.03
C VAL A 104 -10.32 3.23 6.67
N GLU A 105 -11.57 2.82 6.45
CA GLU A 105 -12.72 3.35 7.18
C GLU A 105 -12.80 2.72 8.57
N ASN A 106 -13.73 3.22 9.41
CA ASN A 106 -13.90 2.71 10.76
C ASN A 106 -14.27 1.22 10.81
N ASP A 107 -14.94 0.73 9.78
CA ASP A 107 -15.30 -0.68 9.66
C ASP A 107 -14.17 -1.56 9.10
N GLY A 108 -13.02 -0.97 8.76
CA GLY A 108 -11.86 -1.68 8.24
C GLY A 108 -11.76 -1.78 6.73
N ARG A 109 -12.73 -1.23 5.98
CA ARG A 109 -12.66 -1.26 4.51
C ARG A 109 -11.58 -0.34 4.00
N LEU A 110 -10.83 -0.83 3.01
CA LEU A 110 -9.76 -0.06 2.37
C LEU A 110 -10.36 1.05 1.51
N VAL A 111 -9.88 2.28 1.70
CA VAL A 111 -10.33 3.45 0.92
C VAL A 111 -9.19 4.16 0.21
N GLY A 112 -7.96 3.92 0.59
CA GLY A 112 -6.80 4.55 -0.03
C GLY A 112 -5.50 3.91 0.41
N VAL A 113 -4.42 4.38 -0.19
CA VAL A 113 -3.06 3.99 0.16
C VAL A 113 -2.21 5.24 0.18
N CYS A 114 -1.38 5.37 1.19
CA CYS A 114 -0.45 6.48 1.34
C CYS A 114 0.98 5.96 1.35
N SER A 115 1.77 6.29 0.34
CA SER A 115 3.18 5.93 0.27
C SER A 115 4.05 7.08 0.77
N ARG A 116 5.34 6.79 1.02
CA ARG A 116 6.31 7.83 1.37
C ARG A 116 6.40 8.88 0.27
N SER A 117 6.38 8.47 -0.99
CA SER A 117 6.41 9.40 -2.11
C SER A 117 5.14 10.23 -2.23
N ASP A 118 3.98 9.71 -1.83
CA ASP A 118 2.74 10.50 -1.81
C ASP A 118 2.85 11.66 -0.83
N VAL A 119 3.43 11.43 0.34
CA VAL A 119 3.66 12.48 1.34
C VAL A 119 4.60 13.55 0.79
N LEU A 120 5.74 13.12 0.23
CA LEU A 120 6.71 14.06 -0.35
C LEU A 120 6.11 14.86 -1.50
N LYS A 121 5.38 14.19 -2.37
CA LYS A 121 4.76 14.82 -3.55
C LYS A 121 3.81 15.94 -3.15
N GLU A 122 2.98 15.72 -2.15
CA GLU A 122 2.04 16.73 -1.68
C GLU A 122 2.76 17.90 -1.04
N ILE A 123 3.77 17.65 -0.23
CA ILE A 123 4.58 18.70 0.40
C ILE A 123 5.31 19.53 -0.66
N LEU A 124 5.87 18.88 -1.67
CA LEU A 124 6.56 19.56 -2.76
C LEU A 124 5.59 20.37 -3.62
N ASN A 125 4.41 19.88 -3.88
CA ASN A 125 3.38 20.61 -4.61
C ASN A 125 2.98 21.90 -3.90
N GLU A 126 2.82 21.85 -2.59
CA GLU A 126 2.52 23.06 -1.81
C GLU A 126 3.63 24.10 -1.90
N ARG A 127 4.89 23.65 -1.88
CA ARG A 127 6.03 24.56 -1.84
C ARG A 127 6.46 25.10 -3.20
N PHE A 128 6.39 24.29 -4.22
CA PHE A 128 7.08 24.55 -5.48
C PHE A 128 6.19 24.77 -6.69
N VAL A 129 4.91 24.58 -6.56
CA VAL A 129 3.98 24.82 -7.66
C VAL A 129 4.08 26.25 -8.16
N THR A 130 4.34 27.20 -7.26
CA THR A 130 4.45 28.63 -7.58
C THR A 130 5.78 29.01 -8.21
N ILE A 131 6.77 28.15 -8.20
CA ILE A 131 8.07 28.44 -8.80
C ILE A 131 8.27 27.69 -10.12
N GLY A 132 7.18 27.32 -10.76
CA GLY A 132 7.19 26.86 -12.12
C GLY A 132 7.48 25.39 -12.34
N MET A 133 7.34 24.55 -11.33
CA MET A 133 7.52 23.11 -11.51
C MET A 133 6.45 22.48 -12.40
N THR A 134 5.37 23.17 -12.61
CA THR A 134 4.25 22.71 -13.42
C THR A 134 4.35 23.04 -14.90
N ARG A 135 5.39 23.72 -15.33
CA ARG A 135 5.50 24.21 -16.70
C ARG A 135 5.86 23.12 -17.73
N GLN A 136 6.06 21.94 -17.28
CA GLN A 136 6.45 20.86 -18.16
C GLN A 136 5.51 20.71 -19.32
#